data_0537a6b2899462038384205c66ce56c2
#
_entry.id   0537a6b2899462038384205c66ce56c2
#
_cell.length_a   1.000
_cell.length_b   1.000
_cell.length_c   1.000
_cell.angle_alpha   90.00
_cell.angle_beta   90.00
_cell.angle_gamma   90.00
#
_symmetry.space_group_name_H-M   'P 1'
#
loop_
_entity.id
_entity.type
_entity.pdbx_description
1 polymer ?
#
loop_
_entity_poly.entity_id
_entity_poly.type
_entity_poly.pdbx_seq_one_letter_code
_entity_poly.pdbx_strand_id
1 'polypeptide(L)'
;MLRRTKRTAAALAITFSAGLALAGVVQAQQKTMSIGTGGTGGVYYPLGGAVANVLSKSLPNVQATAEVTGGSVDNLKLIASGQSEMAFTMADAALDALQGQDKFKSGKVPLQALLVVYPNRMHVVTVEGSGIETMADLKGKRVSTGSPGGATEVMAFRVIEAAGLDKDKDMKRERLGVAESVNAIKDRKIDAFFWVGGIPTAAVTDLAATPGMKMKLIDHSETVEKMNAKYGKLYTASKIKAGAYPGTDKDNAIAEVWNLIVTGDKMSNDDAYAIVKTLVEKKADIVAVHKEAESFSLDNQIQERSPIPFHPGALKYFKEKGIGG
;
A
#
# COMPACT_ATOMS: atom_id res chain seq x y z
N MET A 1 69.58 -61.20 52.23
CA MET A 1 69.58 -59.78 51.87
C MET A 1 69.11 -59.65 50.45
N LEU A 2 67.89 -59.12 50.29
CA LEU A 2 67.15 -59.03 49.01
C LEU A 2 67.57 -57.82 48.22
N ARG A 3 67.96 -57.96 46.97
CA ARG A 3 68.03 -56.87 45.97
C ARG A 3 66.85 -56.93 45.05
N ARG A 4 66.01 -55.87 45.15
CA ARG A 4 64.90 -55.59 44.25
C ARG A 4 65.43 -54.95 42.95
N THR A 5 65.20 -55.60 41.83
CA THR A 5 65.33 -55.00 40.51
C THR A 5 64.12 -54.33 40.05
N LYS A 6 64.19 -53.05 39.76
CA LYS A 6 63.07 -52.26 39.14
C LYS A 6 63.13 -52.48 37.64
N ARG A 7 62.07 -53.00 37.07
CA ARG A 7 61.78 -52.96 35.63
C ARG A 7 60.94 -51.70 35.31
N THR A 8 61.52 -50.85 34.50
CA THR A 8 60.85 -49.67 33.91
C THR A 8 60.16 -50.14 32.63
N ALA A 9 58.83 -50.09 32.59
CA ALA A 9 58.03 -50.26 31.39
C ALA A 9 57.78 -48.88 30.75
N ALA A 10 58.30 -48.68 29.53
CA ALA A 10 57.98 -47.48 28.75
C ALA A 10 56.68 -47.70 28.03
N ALA A 11 55.68 -46.89 28.37
CA ALA A 11 54.38 -46.84 27.69
C ALA A 11 54.47 -45.80 26.58
N LEU A 12 54.31 -46.23 25.33
CA LEU A 12 54.21 -45.40 24.14
C LEU A 12 52.77 -44.91 24.04
N ALA A 13 52.53 -43.60 24.31
CA ALA A 13 51.25 -42.96 24.13
C ALA A 13 51.13 -42.44 22.71
N ILE A 14 50.32 -43.14 21.89
CA ILE A 14 49.93 -42.68 20.57
C ILE A 14 48.78 -41.67 20.74
N THR A 15 49.05 -40.38 20.62
CA THR A 15 48.04 -39.31 20.57
C THR A 15 47.39 -39.26 19.19
N PHE A 16 46.18 -39.80 19.07
CA PHE A 16 45.34 -39.69 17.92
C PHE A 16 44.64 -38.30 17.95
N SER A 17 45.20 -37.31 17.24
CA SER A 17 44.60 -35.99 17.09
C SER A 17 43.47 -36.09 16.06
N ALA A 18 42.26 -36.36 16.52
CA ALA A 18 41.04 -36.22 15.71
C ALA A 18 40.75 -34.73 15.52
N GLY A 19 41.13 -34.17 14.38
CA GLY A 19 40.71 -32.84 13.94
C GLY A 19 39.24 -32.85 13.61
N LEU A 20 38.40 -32.43 14.54
CA LEU A 20 37.01 -32.06 14.24
C LEU A 20 37.05 -30.78 13.39
N ALA A 21 36.90 -30.93 12.07
CA ALA A 21 36.53 -29.82 11.20
C ALA A 21 35.10 -29.39 11.59
N LEU A 22 34.96 -28.37 12.43
CA LEU A 22 33.74 -27.63 12.62
C LEU A 22 33.42 -26.91 11.28
N ALA A 23 32.69 -27.60 10.40
CA ALA A 23 32.00 -26.96 9.33
C ALA A 23 30.91 -26.08 10.00
N GLY A 24 31.26 -24.83 10.24
CA GLY A 24 30.30 -23.84 10.68
C GLY A 24 29.20 -23.76 9.63
N VAL A 25 28.03 -24.32 9.96
CA VAL A 25 26.81 -24.07 9.21
C VAL A 25 26.55 -22.57 9.38
N VAL A 26 26.94 -21.77 8.39
CA VAL A 26 26.54 -20.38 8.30
C VAL A 26 25.04 -20.43 8.08
N GLN A 27 24.30 -20.39 9.17
CA GLN A 27 22.84 -20.25 9.13
C GLN A 27 22.59 -18.87 8.53
N ALA A 28 22.15 -18.82 7.27
CA ALA A 28 21.82 -17.56 6.63
C ALA A 28 20.79 -16.83 7.52
N GLN A 29 21.17 -15.65 7.99
CA GLN A 29 20.34 -14.84 8.89
C GLN A 29 18.99 -14.57 8.22
N GLN A 30 17.89 -14.90 8.91
CA GLN A 30 16.55 -14.66 8.43
C GLN A 30 16.34 -13.16 8.25
N LYS A 31 15.96 -12.75 7.05
CA LYS A 31 15.66 -11.37 6.69
C LYS A 31 14.18 -11.09 6.95
N THR A 32 13.88 -10.25 7.93
CA THR A 32 12.52 -9.76 8.17
C THR A 32 12.21 -8.59 7.26
N MET A 33 10.99 -8.52 6.74
CA MET A 33 10.48 -7.40 5.93
C MET A 33 9.13 -6.97 6.44
N SER A 34 9.02 -5.72 6.88
CA SER A 34 7.74 -5.08 7.19
C SER A 34 7.19 -4.39 5.95
N ILE A 35 5.89 -4.55 5.69
CA ILE A 35 5.16 -3.98 4.56
C ILE A 35 4.05 -3.07 5.09
N GLY A 36 4.23 -1.76 5.01
CA GLY A 36 3.22 -0.78 5.40
C GLY A 36 1.99 -0.88 4.49
N THR A 37 0.80 -0.98 5.07
CA THR A 37 -0.45 -1.18 4.32
C THR A 37 -1.49 -0.10 4.63
N GLY A 38 -2.56 -0.40 5.30
CA GLY A 38 -3.66 0.50 5.67
C GLY A 38 -4.62 -0.19 6.64
N GLY A 39 -5.77 0.41 6.87
CA GLY A 39 -6.82 -0.18 7.70
C GLY A 39 -7.38 -1.48 7.12
N THR A 40 -7.82 -2.39 7.99
CA THR A 40 -8.29 -3.75 7.63
C THR A 40 -9.54 -3.76 6.73
N GLY A 41 -10.36 -2.70 6.74
CA GLY A 41 -11.53 -2.57 5.86
C GLY A 41 -11.23 -2.10 4.44
N GLY A 42 -9.96 -1.75 4.15
CA GLY A 42 -9.48 -1.29 2.85
C GLY A 42 -8.86 -2.41 2.00
N VAL A 43 -8.17 -2.03 0.92
CA VAL A 43 -7.60 -2.94 -0.07
C VAL A 43 -6.11 -3.21 0.19
N TYR A 44 -5.35 -2.25 0.73
CA TYR A 44 -3.92 -2.43 0.98
C TYR A 44 -3.62 -3.58 1.93
N TYR A 45 -4.42 -3.74 3.01
CA TYR A 45 -4.14 -4.77 4.03
C TYR A 45 -4.25 -6.20 3.48
N PRO A 46 -5.35 -6.63 2.85
CA PRO A 46 -5.42 -7.97 2.27
C PRO A 46 -4.40 -8.20 1.16
N LEU A 47 -4.13 -7.20 0.30
CA LEU A 47 -3.07 -7.31 -0.72
C LEU A 47 -1.68 -7.40 -0.11
N GLY A 48 -1.39 -6.61 0.93
CA GLY A 48 -0.12 -6.66 1.65
C GLY A 48 0.11 -8.01 2.32
N GLY A 49 -0.95 -8.61 2.89
CA GLY A 49 -0.91 -9.97 3.43
C GLY A 49 -0.58 -11.01 2.35
N ALA A 50 -1.20 -10.89 1.16
CA ALA A 50 -0.89 -11.76 0.02
C ALA A 50 0.55 -11.57 -0.47
N VAL A 51 1.02 -10.33 -0.60
CA VAL A 51 2.41 -10.01 -0.97
C VAL A 51 3.38 -10.59 0.05
N ALA A 52 3.15 -10.39 1.34
CA ALA A 52 3.98 -10.92 2.43
C ALA A 52 4.07 -12.45 2.38
N ASN A 53 2.93 -13.12 2.19
CA ASN A 53 2.88 -14.58 2.07
C ASN A 53 3.65 -15.10 0.84
N VAL A 54 3.48 -14.45 -0.31
CA VAL A 54 4.18 -14.81 -1.56
C VAL A 54 5.69 -14.64 -1.41
N LEU A 55 6.16 -13.52 -0.85
CA LEU A 55 7.57 -13.26 -0.62
C LEU A 55 8.18 -14.26 0.36
N SER A 56 7.49 -14.50 1.49
CA SER A 56 7.97 -15.44 2.52
C SER A 56 8.07 -16.89 2.03
N LYS A 57 7.18 -17.29 1.11
CA LYS A 57 7.20 -18.64 0.53
C LYS A 57 8.18 -18.80 -0.62
N SER A 58 8.47 -17.72 -1.35
CA SER A 58 9.23 -17.81 -2.61
C SER A 58 10.69 -17.38 -2.48
N LEU A 59 11.02 -16.51 -1.52
CA LEU A 59 12.37 -16.04 -1.33
C LEU A 59 13.05 -16.75 -0.16
N PRO A 60 14.26 -17.28 -0.34
CA PRO A 60 14.97 -17.98 0.72
C PRO A 60 15.30 -17.01 1.87
N ASN A 61 15.09 -17.48 3.10
CA ASN A 61 15.40 -16.74 4.33
C ASN A 61 14.67 -15.38 4.47
N VAL A 62 13.57 -15.13 3.75
CA VAL A 62 12.74 -13.96 3.88
C VAL A 62 11.50 -14.29 4.69
N GLN A 63 11.21 -13.45 5.69
CA GLN A 63 9.93 -13.44 6.40
C GLN A 63 9.33 -12.04 6.29
N ALA A 64 8.28 -11.92 5.49
CA ALA A 64 7.55 -10.66 5.29
C ALA A 64 6.27 -10.63 6.12
N THR A 65 5.91 -9.46 6.62
CA THR A 65 4.68 -9.21 7.39
C THR A 65 3.97 -7.96 6.87
N ALA A 66 2.64 -7.97 6.89
CA ALA A 66 1.82 -6.82 6.53
C ALA A 66 1.41 -6.06 7.79
N GLU A 67 1.74 -4.77 7.86
CA GLU A 67 1.45 -3.90 8.99
C GLU A 67 0.19 -3.07 8.75
N VAL A 68 -0.71 -3.05 9.73
CA VAL A 68 -1.86 -2.13 9.75
C VAL A 68 -1.38 -0.73 10.06
N THR A 69 -1.76 0.25 9.22
CA THR A 69 -1.36 1.65 9.36
C THR A 69 -2.53 2.58 9.05
N GLY A 70 -2.34 3.88 9.17
CA GLY A 70 -3.29 4.89 8.68
C GLY A 70 -3.34 4.98 7.15
N GLY A 71 -2.38 4.41 6.43
CA GLY A 71 -2.27 4.42 4.97
C GLY A 71 -1.02 5.14 4.45
N SER A 72 -1.08 5.65 3.23
CA SER A 72 0.09 6.10 2.44
C SER A 72 1.03 7.06 3.18
N VAL A 73 0.51 8.06 3.89
CA VAL A 73 1.35 9.06 4.58
C VAL A 73 2.13 8.42 5.73
N ASP A 74 1.48 7.59 6.53
CA ASP A 74 2.15 6.86 7.61
C ASP A 74 3.16 5.86 7.06
N ASN A 75 2.80 5.15 6.01
CA ASN A 75 3.66 4.20 5.31
C ASN A 75 4.98 4.85 4.86
N LEU A 76 4.89 6.02 4.25
CA LEU A 76 6.07 6.75 3.76
C LEU A 76 6.95 7.26 4.92
N LYS A 77 6.35 7.59 6.07
CA LYS A 77 7.09 7.92 7.31
C LYS A 77 7.78 6.68 7.90
N LEU A 78 7.14 5.50 7.84
CA LEU A 78 7.76 4.25 8.27
C LEU A 78 8.95 3.87 7.38
N ILE A 79 8.87 4.07 6.07
CA ILE A 79 10.01 3.95 5.15
C ILE A 79 11.13 4.93 5.53
N ALA A 80 10.79 6.21 5.73
CA ALA A 80 11.76 7.25 6.08
C ALA A 80 12.53 6.94 7.39
N SER A 81 11.85 6.34 8.36
CA SER A 81 12.45 5.95 9.64
C SER A 81 13.15 4.59 9.62
N GLY A 82 13.03 3.83 8.51
CA GLY A 82 13.56 2.47 8.39
C GLY A 82 12.78 1.42 9.20
N GLN A 83 11.54 1.71 9.56
CA GLN A 83 10.65 0.79 10.26
C GLN A 83 9.86 -0.13 9.30
N SER A 84 9.84 0.19 8.02
CA SER A 84 9.32 -0.67 6.96
C SER A 84 10.28 -0.71 5.79
N GLU A 85 10.48 -1.89 5.22
CA GLU A 85 11.30 -2.09 4.03
C GLU A 85 10.53 -1.77 2.76
N MET A 86 9.21 -1.98 2.78
CA MET A 86 8.31 -1.76 1.66
C MET A 86 7.00 -1.16 2.15
N ALA A 87 6.28 -0.49 1.25
CA ALA A 87 4.95 0.01 1.58
C ALA A 87 4.08 0.19 0.34
N PHE A 88 2.77 0.07 0.53
CA PHE A 88 1.78 0.56 -0.43
C PHE A 88 1.60 2.06 -0.25
N THR A 89 1.51 2.78 -1.36
CA THR A 89 1.24 4.22 -1.34
C THR A 89 0.53 4.68 -2.60
N MET A 90 -0.21 5.76 -2.51
CA MET A 90 -0.73 6.46 -3.68
C MET A 90 0.39 7.27 -4.34
N ALA A 91 0.35 7.39 -5.66
CA ALA A 91 1.39 8.08 -6.44
C ALA A 91 1.51 9.56 -6.09
N ASP A 92 0.41 10.24 -5.81
CA ASP A 92 0.41 11.64 -5.38
C ASP A 92 1.08 11.83 -4.00
N ALA A 93 0.80 10.94 -3.04
CA ALA A 93 1.47 10.97 -1.73
C ALA A 93 2.97 10.65 -1.85
N ALA A 94 3.36 9.74 -2.76
CA ALA A 94 4.76 9.44 -3.03
C ALA A 94 5.49 10.65 -3.60
N LEU A 95 4.86 11.39 -4.53
CA LEU A 95 5.43 12.62 -5.09
C LEU A 95 5.58 13.71 -4.02
N ASP A 96 4.54 13.94 -3.21
CA ASP A 96 4.58 14.90 -2.11
C ASP A 96 5.73 14.57 -1.13
N ALA A 97 5.93 13.30 -0.81
CA ALA A 97 6.99 12.86 0.09
C ALA A 97 8.39 13.07 -0.53
N LEU A 98 8.58 12.71 -1.80
CA LEU A 98 9.85 12.90 -2.50
C LEU A 98 10.20 14.39 -2.62
N GLN A 99 9.21 15.25 -2.80
CA GLN A 99 9.39 16.70 -2.93
C GLN A 99 9.42 17.46 -1.59
N GLY A 100 8.98 16.83 -0.49
CA GLY A 100 8.84 17.49 0.80
C GLY A 100 7.64 18.44 0.86
N GLN A 101 6.51 18.04 0.28
CA GLN A 101 5.28 18.83 0.21
C GLN A 101 4.18 18.28 1.13
N ASP A 102 3.10 19.03 1.28
CA ASP A 102 1.91 18.68 2.07
C ASP A 102 2.26 18.13 3.47
N LYS A 103 2.07 16.85 3.70
CA LYS A 103 2.32 16.16 4.97
C LYS A 103 3.83 15.90 5.25
N PHE A 104 4.70 16.25 4.29
CA PHE A 104 6.14 15.99 4.34
C PHE A 104 6.98 17.28 4.36
N LYS A 105 6.39 18.42 4.73
CA LYS A 105 7.10 19.71 4.84
C LYS A 105 8.27 19.71 5.82
N SER A 106 8.29 18.77 6.79
CA SER A 106 9.38 18.60 7.74
C SER A 106 10.62 17.91 7.16
N GLY A 107 10.53 17.31 5.98
CA GLY A 107 11.64 16.62 5.32
C GLY A 107 11.19 15.77 4.13
N LYS A 108 12.03 15.74 3.11
CA LYS A 108 11.87 14.85 1.96
C LYS A 108 12.11 13.40 2.35
N VAL A 109 11.41 12.49 1.69
CA VAL A 109 11.64 11.06 1.85
C VAL A 109 12.23 10.53 0.54
N PRO A 110 13.47 10.02 0.54
CA PRO A 110 14.05 9.36 -0.64
C PRO A 110 13.31 8.05 -0.88
N LEU A 111 12.61 7.98 -2.01
CA LEU A 111 11.74 6.88 -2.39
C LEU A 111 12.03 6.39 -3.79
N GLN A 112 11.85 5.09 -3.98
CA GLN A 112 11.90 4.43 -5.28
C GLN A 112 10.70 3.47 -5.44
N ALA A 113 10.10 3.46 -6.61
CA ALA A 113 9.03 2.54 -6.94
C ALA A 113 9.58 1.16 -7.23
N LEU A 114 9.02 0.13 -6.61
CA LEU A 114 9.25 -1.26 -6.96
C LEU A 114 8.27 -1.71 -8.03
N LEU A 115 6.99 -1.35 -7.88
CA LEU A 115 5.94 -1.78 -8.79
C LEU A 115 4.79 -0.75 -8.81
N VAL A 116 4.29 -0.42 -9.99
CA VAL A 116 2.96 0.19 -10.16
C VAL A 116 1.94 -0.93 -10.03
N VAL A 117 0.94 -0.78 -9.17
CA VAL A 117 0.07 -1.90 -8.80
C VAL A 117 -1.34 -1.79 -9.37
N TYR A 118 -2.19 -0.89 -8.90
CA TYR A 118 -3.55 -0.77 -9.41
C TYR A 118 -4.05 0.68 -9.32
N PRO A 119 -5.04 1.07 -10.15
CA PRO A 119 -5.63 2.39 -10.05
C PRO A 119 -6.55 2.49 -8.84
N ASN A 120 -6.32 3.49 -8.03
CA ASN A 120 -7.11 3.82 -6.84
C ASN A 120 -8.21 4.82 -7.19
N ARG A 121 -9.44 4.52 -6.80
CA ARG A 121 -10.62 5.29 -7.19
C ARG A 121 -11.19 6.04 -6.00
N MET A 122 -11.43 7.35 -6.17
CA MET A 122 -12.10 8.15 -5.16
C MET A 122 -13.59 7.78 -5.14
N HIS A 123 -14.06 7.45 -3.96
CA HIS A 123 -15.49 7.28 -3.66
C HIS A 123 -15.92 8.46 -2.80
N VAL A 124 -16.96 9.16 -3.19
CA VAL A 124 -17.70 10.08 -2.33
C VAL A 124 -19.01 9.39 -2.02
N VAL A 125 -19.10 8.84 -0.82
CA VAL A 125 -20.16 7.91 -0.42
C VAL A 125 -21.16 8.61 0.49
N THR A 126 -22.44 8.42 0.22
CA THR A 126 -23.56 8.82 1.06
C THR A 126 -24.66 7.76 1.00
N VAL A 127 -25.80 8.02 1.63
CA VAL A 127 -26.98 7.15 1.59
C VAL A 127 -28.22 7.94 1.18
N GLU A 128 -29.22 7.25 0.65
CA GLU A 128 -30.52 7.86 0.33
C GLU A 128 -31.13 8.55 1.57
N GLY A 129 -31.76 9.70 1.36
CA GLY A 129 -32.31 10.52 2.45
C GLY A 129 -31.31 11.47 3.13
N SER A 130 -30.02 11.44 2.77
CA SER A 130 -29.00 12.39 3.29
C SER A 130 -29.18 13.82 2.77
N GLY A 131 -29.91 13.99 1.65
CA GLY A 131 -30.02 15.26 0.93
C GLY A 131 -28.72 15.65 0.19
N ILE A 132 -27.89 14.66 -0.17
CA ILE A 132 -26.65 14.85 -0.92
C ILE A 132 -26.82 14.18 -2.29
N GLU A 133 -26.80 14.96 -3.37
CA GLU A 133 -26.89 14.53 -4.75
C GLU A 133 -25.63 14.93 -5.56
N THR A 134 -24.96 16.00 -5.14
CA THR A 134 -23.79 16.58 -5.79
C THR A 134 -22.70 16.91 -4.77
N MET A 135 -21.50 17.23 -5.23
CA MET A 135 -20.42 17.73 -4.37
C MET A 135 -20.83 19.01 -3.61
N ALA A 136 -21.63 19.89 -4.22
CA ALA A 136 -22.06 21.15 -3.59
C ALA A 136 -22.94 20.90 -2.35
N ASP A 137 -23.68 19.79 -2.32
CA ASP A 137 -24.58 19.43 -1.21
C ASP A 137 -23.84 18.97 0.05
N LEU A 138 -22.51 18.80 -0.03
CA LEU A 138 -21.66 18.52 1.15
C LEU A 138 -21.60 19.74 2.10
N LYS A 139 -22.01 20.93 1.61
CA LYS A 139 -22.01 22.14 2.43
C LYS A 139 -22.93 22.01 3.65
N GLY A 140 -22.38 22.28 4.83
CA GLY A 140 -23.04 22.13 6.12
C GLY A 140 -23.16 20.69 6.65
N LYS A 141 -22.77 19.68 5.88
CA LYS A 141 -22.86 18.27 6.25
C LYS A 141 -21.70 17.80 7.15
N ARG A 142 -21.92 16.67 7.83
CA ARG A 142 -20.90 15.95 8.60
C ARG A 142 -20.21 14.99 7.65
N VAL A 143 -18.92 15.22 7.37
CA VAL A 143 -18.21 14.51 6.31
C VAL A 143 -16.90 13.94 6.84
N SER A 144 -16.72 12.62 6.74
CA SER A 144 -15.40 12.00 6.97
C SER A 144 -14.52 12.15 5.74
N THR A 145 -13.32 12.69 5.92
CA THR A 145 -12.36 12.92 4.84
C THR A 145 -11.23 11.88 4.77
N GLY A 146 -11.33 10.81 5.56
CA GLY A 146 -10.31 9.76 5.64
C GLY A 146 -9.54 9.78 6.95
N SER A 147 -8.81 8.71 7.22
CA SER A 147 -8.02 8.55 8.44
C SER A 147 -6.88 9.56 8.53
N PRO A 148 -6.49 9.97 9.74
CA PRO A 148 -5.18 10.57 9.97
C PRO A 148 -4.08 9.64 9.44
N GLY A 149 -3.08 10.20 8.75
CA GLY A 149 -1.99 9.37 8.17
C GLY A 149 -2.33 8.68 6.84
N GLY A 150 -3.58 8.78 6.36
CA GLY A 150 -4.00 8.28 5.05
C GLY A 150 -3.88 9.31 3.93
N ALA A 151 -3.60 8.87 2.70
CA ALA A 151 -3.68 9.73 1.53
C ALA A 151 -5.11 9.96 1.05
N THR A 152 -6.10 9.21 1.55
CA THR A 152 -7.53 9.53 1.34
C THR A 152 -7.82 10.97 1.76
N GLU A 153 -7.34 11.40 2.94
CA GLU A 153 -7.53 12.78 3.41
C GLU A 153 -6.87 13.80 2.46
N VAL A 154 -5.67 13.52 1.97
CA VAL A 154 -4.94 14.39 1.03
C VAL A 154 -5.72 14.55 -0.27
N MET A 155 -6.13 13.46 -0.90
CA MET A 155 -6.89 13.50 -2.15
C MET A 155 -8.29 14.08 -1.96
N ALA A 156 -8.96 13.79 -0.82
CA ALA A 156 -10.25 14.38 -0.48
C ALA A 156 -10.18 15.93 -0.43
N PHE A 157 -9.12 16.48 0.17
CA PHE A 157 -8.92 17.93 0.20
C PHE A 157 -8.74 18.53 -1.20
N ARG A 158 -8.02 17.83 -2.08
CA ARG A 158 -7.81 18.24 -3.48
C ARG A 158 -9.11 18.21 -4.28
N VAL A 159 -9.94 17.18 -4.09
CA VAL A 159 -11.26 17.07 -4.73
C VAL A 159 -12.23 18.14 -4.19
N ILE A 160 -12.29 18.32 -2.88
CA ILE A 160 -13.15 19.34 -2.24
C ILE A 160 -12.80 20.75 -2.75
N GLU A 161 -11.50 21.09 -2.76
CA GLU A 161 -11.01 22.38 -3.27
C GLU A 161 -11.34 22.55 -4.76
N ALA A 162 -11.10 21.54 -5.58
CA ALA A 162 -11.37 21.58 -7.01
C ALA A 162 -12.87 21.70 -7.33
N ALA A 163 -13.72 21.15 -6.45
CA ALA A 163 -15.18 21.33 -6.48
C ALA A 163 -15.63 22.72 -6.01
N GLY A 164 -14.72 23.61 -5.58
CA GLY A 164 -15.03 24.96 -5.12
C GLY A 164 -15.51 25.05 -3.68
N LEU A 165 -15.25 24.03 -2.87
CA LEU A 165 -15.60 23.96 -1.45
C LEU A 165 -14.38 24.17 -0.55
N ASP A 166 -14.61 24.70 0.65
CA ASP A 166 -13.61 24.82 1.72
C ASP A 166 -13.84 23.71 2.75
N LYS A 167 -12.85 22.80 2.86
CA LYS A 167 -12.91 21.66 3.76
C LYS A 167 -13.09 22.02 5.25
N ASP A 168 -12.68 23.22 5.66
CA ASP A 168 -12.71 23.65 7.07
C ASP A 168 -13.93 24.56 7.38
N LYS A 169 -14.50 25.21 6.36
CA LYS A 169 -15.62 26.15 6.54
C LYS A 169 -16.96 25.58 6.06
N ASP A 170 -16.93 24.82 4.96
CA ASP A 170 -18.17 24.40 4.29
C ASP A 170 -18.72 23.07 4.84
N MET A 171 -17.99 22.36 5.71
CA MET A 171 -18.46 21.08 6.27
C MET A 171 -17.98 20.85 7.70
N LYS A 172 -18.71 20.00 8.44
CA LYS A 172 -18.26 19.48 9.74
C LYS A 172 -17.43 18.25 9.50
N ARG A 173 -16.12 18.42 9.54
CA ARG A 173 -15.18 17.40 9.11
C ARG A 173 -14.84 16.40 10.22
N GLU A 174 -14.93 15.11 9.88
CA GLU A 174 -14.47 13.99 10.67
C GLU A 174 -13.25 13.33 9.99
N ARG A 175 -12.44 12.60 10.76
CA ARG A 175 -11.21 11.95 10.27
C ARG A 175 -11.24 10.48 10.66
N LEU A 176 -11.95 9.68 9.88
CA LEU A 176 -12.21 8.27 10.13
C LEU A 176 -11.64 7.41 8.99
N GLY A 177 -11.17 6.23 9.31
CA GLY A 177 -10.88 5.19 8.32
C GLY A 177 -12.16 4.72 7.62
N VAL A 178 -12.02 3.91 6.55
CA VAL A 178 -13.19 3.49 5.77
C VAL A 178 -14.17 2.65 6.58
N ALA A 179 -13.69 1.73 7.42
CA ALA A 179 -14.56 0.91 8.25
C ALA A 179 -15.30 1.74 9.32
N GLU A 180 -14.61 2.66 9.96
CA GLU A 180 -15.18 3.58 10.95
C GLU A 180 -16.18 4.55 10.28
N SER A 181 -15.88 5.01 9.06
CA SER A 181 -16.79 5.86 8.28
C SER A 181 -18.07 5.11 7.93
N VAL A 182 -17.99 3.86 7.53
CA VAL A 182 -19.14 2.99 7.26
C VAL A 182 -20.00 2.82 8.52
N ASN A 183 -19.38 2.52 9.65
CA ASN A 183 -20.10 2.42 10.92
C ASN A 183 -20.76 3.75 11.30
N ALA A 184 -20.07 4.88 11.12
CA ALA A 184 -20.59 6.20 11.41
C ALA A 184 -21.78 6.59 10.49
N ILE A 185 -21.79 6.19 9.21
CA ILE A 185 -22.95 6.32 8.31
C ILE A 185 -24.12 5.49 8.82
N LYS A 186 -23.89 4.20 9.16
CA LYS A 186 -24.92 3.28 9.68
C LYS A 186 -25.56 3.84 10.97
N ASP A 187 -24.73 4.44 11.83
CA ASP A 187 -25.17 5.08 13.08
C ASP A 187 -25.75 6.50 12.88
N ARG A 188 -25.81 7.00 11.64
CA ARG A 188 -26.25 8.38 11.32
C ARG A 188 -25.42 9.47 12.02
N LYS A 189 -24.14 9.19 12.32
CA LYS A 189 -23.20 10.13 12.93
C LYS A 189 -22.55 11.04 11.91
N ILE A 190 -22.40 10.58 10.66
CA ILE A 190 -21.93 11.36 9.52
C ILE A 190 -22.92 11.22 8.36
N ASP A 191 -22.86 12.16 7.40
CA ASP A 191 -23.79 12.24 6.27
C ASP A 191 -23.13 11.75 4.97
N ALA A 192 -21.80 11.85 4.88
CA ALA A 192 -21.00 11.34 3.76
C ALA A 192 -19.57 11.01 4.20
N PHE A 193 -18.86 10.26 3.37
CA PHE A 193 -17.42 10.06 3.55
C PHE A 193 -16.70 9.95 2.22
N PHE A 194 -15.43 10.36 2.24
CA PHE A 194 -14.46 10.14 1.19
C PHE A 194 -13.67 8.86 1.47
N TRP A 195 -13.44 8.10 0.41
CA TRP A 195 -12.59 6.92 0.44
C TRP A 195 -11.86 6.75 -0.90
N VAL A 196 -10.55 6.55 -0.85
CA VAL A 196 -9.77 6.18 -2.04
C VAL A 196 -9.33 4.74 -1.91
N GLY A 197 -9.79 3.89 -2.83
CA GLY A 197 -9.51 2.46 -2.76
C GLY A 197 -9.72 1.73 -4.08
N GLY A 198 -9.25 0.48 -4.11
CA GLY A 198 -9.58 -0.48 -5.15
C GLY A 198 -11.03 -0.98 -5.04
N ILE A 199 -11.50 -1.65 -6.07
CA ILE A 199 -12.87 -2.17 -6.19
C ILE A 199 -12.85 -3.69 -6.31
N PRO A 200 -13.67 -4.38 -5.47
CA PRO A 200 -14.48 -3.86 -4.37
C PRO A 200 -13.65 -3.55 -3.12
N THR A 201 -14.04 -2.52 -2.38
CA THR A 201 -13.55 -2.31 -1.01
C THR A 201 -14.49 -3.00 -0.03
N ALA A 202 -13.99 -3.85 0.86
CA ALA A 202 -14.81 -4.68 1.76
C ALA A 202 -15.77 -3.85 2.62
N ALA A 203 -15.31 -2.76 3.24
CA ALA A 203 -16.15 -1.91 4.07
C ALA A 203 -17.27 -1.19 3.26
N VAL A 204 -16.98 -0.77 2.01
CA VAL A 204 -17.98 -0.15 1.13
C VAL A 204 -19.02 -1.19 0.68
N THR A 205 -18.58 -2.43 0.40
CA THR A 205 -19.50 -3.54 0.10
C THR A 205 -20.42 -3.84 1.28
N ASP A 206 -19.90 -3.80 2.50
CA ASP A 206 -20.68 -3.99 3.72
C ASP A 206 -21.77 -2.92 3.89
N LEU A 207 -21.46 -1.65 3.61
CA LEU A 207 -22.48 -0.59 3.61
C LEU A 207 -23.53 -0.83 2.53
N ALA A 208 -23.09 -1.14 1.30
CA ALA A 208 -23.98 -1.35 0.17
C ALA A 208 -24.91 -2.56 0.34
N ALA A 209 -24.50 -3.57 1.13
CA ALA A 209 -25.28 -4.76 1.44
C ALA A 209 -26.14 -4.60 2.71
N THR A 210 -26.06 -3.47 3.42
CA THR A 210 -26.79 -3.27 4.68
C THR A 210 -28.29 -3.12 4.44
N PRO A 211 -29.17 -3.98 5.01
CA PRO A 211 -30.61 -3.89 4.85
C PRO A 211 -31.18 -2.51 5.28
N GLY A 212 -32.08 -1.97 4.48
CA GLY A 212 -32.72 -0.67 4.76
C GLY A 212 -31.82 0.55 4.49
N MET A 213 -30.61 0.36 4.01
CA MET A 213 -29.74 1.44 3.54
C MET A 213 -29.54 1.34 2.04
N LYS A 214 -29.66 2.44 1.32
CA LYS A 214 -29.36 2.54 -0.09
C LYS A 214 -28.16 3.47 -0.26
N MET A 215 -27.03 2.88 -0.55
CA MET A 215 -25.78 3.60 -0.78
C MET A 215 -25.85 4.40 -2.08
N LYS A 216 -25.28 5.59 -2.07
CA LYS A 216 -25.13 6.47 -3.24
C LYS A 216 -23.68 6.89 -3.37
N LEU A 217 -23.22 6.98 -4.62
CA LEU A 217 -21.92 7.51 -4.99
C LEU A 217 -22.10 8.83 -5.72
N ILE A 218 -21.33 9.85 -5.36
CA ILE A 218 -21.44 11.19 -5.91
C ILE A 218 -20.38 11.41 -6.99
N ASP A 219 -20.82 11.87 -8.16
CA ASP A 219 -19.94 12.21 -9.29
C ASP A 219 -19.03 13.39 -8.96
N HIS A 220 -17.78 13.33 -9.41
CA HIS A 220 -16.78 14.38 -9.19
C HIS A 220 -15.61 14.35 -10.19
N SER A 221 -15.74 13.66 -11.33
CA SER A 221 -14.65 13.58 -12.32
C SER A 221 -14.28 14.92 -12.93
N GLU A 222 -15.19 15.90 -12.92
CA GLU A 222 -14.95 17.29 -13.38
C GLU A 222 -13.88 18.02 -12.54
N THR A 223 -13.56 17.51 -11.35
CA THR A 223 -12.50 18.07 -10.50
C THR A 223 -11.09 17.79 -11.02
N VAL A 224 -10.91 16.76 -11.86
CA VAL A 224 -9.61 16.22 -12.26
C VAL A 224 -8.75 17.25 -12.98
N GLU A 225 -9.32 18.03 -13.88
CA GLU A 225 -8.56 19.06 -14.62
C GLU A 225 -7.95 20.09 -13.68
N LYS A 226 -8.75 20.61 -12.72
CA LYS A 226 -8.29 21.57 -11.72
C LYS A 226 -7.25 20.95 -10.77
N MET A 227 -7.45 19.68 -10.37
CA MET A 227 -6.47 18.95 -9.56
C MET A 227 -5.14 18.81 -10.29
N ASN A 228 -5.16 18.40 -11.56
CA ASN A 228 -3.95 18.26 -12.37
C ASN A 228 -3.24 19.60 -12.63
N ALA A 229 -3.97 20.68 -12.83
CA ALA A 229 -3.39 22.01 -13.01
C ALA A 229 -2.61 22.49 -11.76
N LYS A 230 -3.06 22.10 -10.56
CA LYS A 230 -2.47 22.54 -9.30
C LYS A 230 -1.43 21.58 -8.73
N TYR A 231 -1.66 20.28 -8.83
CA TYR A 231 -0.88 19.25 -8.13
C TYR A 231 -0.05 18.35 -9.06
N GLY A 232 -0.07 18.62 -10.38
CA GLY A 232 0.62 17.80 -11.38
C GLY A 232 -0.30 16.77 -12.04
N LYS A 233 0.11 16.26 -13.20
CA LYS A 233 -0.66 15.31 -14.03
C LYS A 233 -0.67 13.90 -13.41
N LEU A 234 -1.32 13.75 -12.26
CA LEU A 234 -1.37 12.50 -11.48
C LEU A 234 -2.74 11.84 -11.51
N TYR A 235 -3.78 12.61 -11.83
CA TYR A 235 -5.17 12.18 -11.71
C TYR A 235 -5.79 11.94 -13.07
N THR A 236 -6.65 10.93 -13.16
CA THR A 236 -7.38 10.58 -14.36
C THR A 236 -8.88 10.58 -14.08
N ALA A 237 -9.68 11.15 -14.98
CA ALA A 237 -11.13 10.98 -14.94
C ALA A 237 -11.46 9.53 -15.33
N SER A 238 -12.20 8.84 -14.46
CA SER A 238 -12.53 7.43 -14.58
C SER A 238 -13.95 7.15 -14.08
N LYS A 239 -14.31 5.89 -13.93
CA LYS A 239 -15.64 5.49 -13.48
C LYS A 239 -15.60 4.29 -12.54
N ILE A 240 -16.42 4.35 -11.50
CA ILE A 240 -16.88 3.15 -10.80
C ILE A 240 -18.06 2.62 -11.59
N LYS A 241 -17.95 1.41 -12.13
CA LYS A 241 -18.98 0.83 -12.99
C LYS A 241 -20.24 0.47 -12.20
N ALA A 242 -21.38 0.56 -12.85
CA ALA A 242 -22.63 -0.02 -12.37
C ALA A 242 -22.40 -1.48 -11.95
N GLY A 243 -23.00 -1.91 -10.85
CA GLY A 243 -22.83 -3.26 -10.30
C GLY A 243 -21.49 -3.52 -9.59
N ALA A 244 -20.61 -2.52 -9.46
CA ALA A 244 -19.36 -2.66 -8.69
C ALA A 244 -19.61 -2.93 -7.20
N TYR A 245 -20.71 -2.43 -6.68
CA TYR A 245 -21.24 -2.71 -5.34
C TYR A 245 -22.73 -3.06 -5.42
N PRO A 246 -23.28 -3.84 -4.45
CA PRO A 246 -24.71 -4.09 -4.39
C PRO A 246 -25.54 -2.81 -4.48
N GLY A 247 -26.58 -2.79 -5.32
CA GLY A 247 -27.49 -1.65 -5.46
C GLY A 247 -26.93 -0.42 -6.18
N THR A 248 -25.76 -0.51 -6.82
CA THR A 248 -25.21 0.56 -7.68
C THR A 248 -25.64 0.33 -9.13
N ASP A 249 -26.67 1.04 -9.59
CA ASP A 249 -27.32 0.80 -10.90
C ASP A 249 -26.74 1.66 -12.03
N LYS A 250 -25.87 2.63 -11.70
CA LYS A 250 -25.28 3.59 -12.64
C LYS A 250 -23.77 3.66 -12.49
N ASP A 251 -23.11 3.97 -13.61
CA ASP A 251 -21.70 4.38 -13.58
C ASP A 251 -21.58 5.66 -12.74
N ASN A 252 -20.57 5.73 -11.89
CA ASN A 252 -20.23 6.92 -11.10
C ASN A 252 -18.91 7.52 -11.65
N ALA A 253 -18.94 8.77 -12.06
CA ALA A 253 -17.82 9.49 -12.63
C ALA A 253 -16.88 10.02 -11.53
N ILE A 254 -15.62 9.56 -11.51
CA ILE A 254 -14.70 9.75 -10.39
C ILE A 254 -13.30 10.25 -10.82
N ALA A 255 -12.53 10.74 -9.84
CA ALA A 255 -11.09 10.91 -9.94
C ALA A 255 -10.37 9.63 -9.55
N GLU A 256 -9.33 9.29 -10.30
CA GLU A 256 -8.49 8.10 -10.12
C GLU A 256 -7.01 8.49 -10.00
N VAL A 257 -6.21 7.74 -9.22
CA VAL A 257 -4.77 7.88 -9.08
C VAL A 257 -4.13 6.50 -8.96
N TRP A 258 -2.92 6.31 -9.49
CA TRP A 258 -2.22 5.03 -9.39
C TRP A 258 -1.69 4.77 -7.98
N ASN A 259 -1.59 3.49 -7.63
CA ASN A 259 -0.90 3.00 -6.44
C ASN A 259 0.44 2.39 -6.81
N LEU A 260 1.37 2.49 -5.89
CA LEU A 260 2.72 1.96 -5.99
C LEU A 260 3.02 1.05 -4.79
N ILE A 261 3.86 0.07 -4.99
CA ILE A 261 4.70 -0.50 -3.93
C ILE A 261 6.04 0.22 -4.01
N VAL A 262 6.46 0.80 -2.89
CA VAL A 262 7.67 1.61 -2.80
C VAL A 262 8.63 1.08 -1.74
N THR A 263 9.89 1.50 -1.84
CA THR A 263 10.94 1.29 -0.84
C THR A 263 11.75 2.56 -0.66
N GLY A 264 12.58 2.59 0.38
CA GLY A 264 13.60 3.61 0.58
C GLY A 264 14.89 3.32 -0.19
N ASP A 265 15.88 4.22 -0.03
CA ASP A 265 17.16 4.16 -0.72
C ASP A 265 18.14 3.07 -0.22
N LYS A 266 17.78 2.37 0.87
CA LYS A 266 18.62 1.33 1.48
C LYS A 266 18.39 -0.08 0.91
N MET A 267 17.36 -0.31 0.12
CA MET A 267 17.10 -1.63 -0.46
C MET A 267 18.18 -1.96 -1.50
N SER A 268 18.73 -3.18 -1.45
CA SER A 268 19.71 -3.61 -2.43
C SER A 268 19.07 -3.87 -3.81
N ASN A 269 19.86 -3.72 -4.88
CA ASN A 269 19.41 -4.02 -6.23
C ASN A 269 18.95 -5.48 -6.40
N ASP A 270 19.63 -6.40 -5.74
CA ASP A 270 19.30 -7.83 -5.83
C ASP A 270 17.98 -8.15 -5.09
N ASP A 271 17.75 -7.54 -3.93
CA ASP A 271 16.47 -7.68 -3.22
C ASP A 271 15.32 -7.11 -4.03
N ALA A 272 15.47 -5.88 -4.53
CA ALA A 272 14.44 -5.23 -5.32
C ALA A 272 14.11 -6.03 -6.58
N TYR A 273 15.14 -6.55 -7.27
CA TYR A 273 14.96 -7.45 -8.41
C TYR A 273 14.20 -8.72 -8.03
N ALA A 274 14.63 -9.41 -6.96
CA ALA A 274 14.00 -10.65 -6.51
C ALA A 274 12.55 -10.44 -6.09
N ILE A 275 12.25 -9.35 -5.37
CA ILE A 275 10.90 -8.98 -4.95
C ILE A 275 10.02 -8.74 -6.17
N VAL A 276 10.43 -7.85 -7.08
CA VAL A 276 9.61 -7.48 -8.25
C VAL A 276 9.37 -8.69 -9.15
N LYS A 277 10.41 -9.48 -9.43
CA LYS A 277 10.30 -10.73 -10.17
C LYS A 277 9.27 -11.67 -9.52
N THR A 278 9.39 -11.90 -8.22
CA THR A 278 8.51 -12.80 -7.48
C THR A 278 7.06 -12.33 -7.55
N LEU A 279 6.79 -11.04 -7.31
CA LEU A 279 5.43 -10.49 -7.32
C LEU A 279 4.78 -10.59 -8.71
N VAL A 280 5.54 -10.36 -9.77
CA VAL A 280 5.03 -10.49 -11.15
C VAL A 280 4.81 -11.95 -11.53
N GLU A 281 5.76 -12.84 -11.24
CA GLU A 281 5.68 -14.26 -11.62
C GLU A 281 4.64 -15.04 -10.78
N LYS A 282 4.39 -14.60 -9.53
CA LYS A 282 3.40 -15.19 -8.62
C LYS A 282 2.12 -14.37 -8.50
N LYS A 283 1.86 -13.49 -9.47
CA LYS A 283 0.67 -12.62 -9.48
C LYS A 283 -0.63 -13.39 -9.24
N ALA A 284 -0.78 -14.60 -9.77
CA ALA A 284 -1.99 -15.41 -9.62
C ALA A 284 -2.35 -15.67 -8.14
N ASP A 285 -1.35 -15.89 -7.28
CA ASP A 285 -1.55 -16.12 -5.85
C ASP A 285 -2.07 -14.85 -5.14
N ILE A 286 -1.67 -13.67 -5.62
CA ILE A 286 -2.13 -12.38 -5.08
C ILE A 286 -3.54 -12.07 -5.59
N VAL A 287 -3.84 -12.35 -6.87
CA VAL A 287 -5.17 -12.21 -7.49
C VAL A 287 -6.22 -13.06 -6.77
N ALA A 288 -5.85 -14.26 -6.32
CA ALA A 288 -6.73 -15.12 -5.54
C ALA A 288 -7.23 -14.48 -4.23
N VAL A 289 -6.47 -13.49 -3.68
CA VAL A 289 -6.87 -12.74 -2.49
C VAL A 289 -7.69 -11.50 -2.87
N HIS A 290 -7.28 -10.76 -3.90
CA HIS A 290 -7.98 -9.56 -4.35
C HIS A 290 -7.75 -9.28 -5.84
N LYS A 291 -8.85 -9.12 -6.60
CA LYS A 291 -8.82 -8.96 -8.05
C LYS A 291 -8.03 -7.74 -8.56
N GLU A 292 -7.87 -6.69 -7.76
CA GLU A 292 -7.05 -5.54 -8.16
C GLU A 292 -5.59 -5.93 -8.46
N ALA A 293 -5.12 -7.07 -7.95
CA ALA A 293 -3.80 -7.60 -8.31
C ALA A 293 -3.68 -8.05 -9.77
N GLU A 294 -4.77 -8.15 -10.53
CA GLU A 294 -4.71 -8.34 -12.00
C GLU A 294 -3.91 -7.22 -12.66
N SER A 295 -3.96 -6.02 -12.08
CA SER A 295 -3.23 -4.84 -12.52
C SER A 295 -1.73 -4.85 -12.16
N PHE A 296 -1.21 -5.84 -11.42
CA PHE A 296 0.22 -6.07 -11.21
C PHE A 296 0.82 -6.62 -12.52
N SER A 297 0.77 -5.81 -13.55
CA SER A 297 1.15 -6.18 -14.90
C SER A 297 2.38 -5.40 -15.36
N LEU A 298 3.21 -6.03 -16.16
CA LEU A 298 4.37 -5.38 -16.77
C LEU A 298 3.98 -4.18 -17.64
N ASP A 299 2.83 -4.24 -18.33
CA ASP A 299 2.33 -3.13 -19.15
C ASP A 299 2.01 -1.86 -18.36
N ASN A 300 1.89 -1.98 -17.04
CA ASN A 300 1.66 -0.85 -16.15
C ASN A 300 2.96 -0.21 -15.64
N GLN A 301 4.13 -0.83 -15.88
CA GLN A 301 5.41 -0.37 -15.37
C GLN A 301 6.02 0.72 -16.27
N ILE A 302 5.32 1.84 -16.39
CA ILE A 302 5.71 3.00 -17.21
C ILE A 302 5.83 4.25 -16.34
N GLN A 303 6.71 5.17 -16.74
CA GLN A 303 7.03 6.39 -15.96
C GLN A 303 5.81 7.30 -15.80
N GLU A 304 4.87 7.29 -16.74
CA GLU A 304 3.64 8.09 -16.68
C GLU A 304 2.71 7.69 -15.50
N ARG A 305 2.89 6.47 -14.95
CA ARG A 305 2.11 5.96 -13.81
C ARG A 305 2.86 6.05 -12.48
N SER A 306 4.20 6.29 -12.54
CA SER A 306 5.03 6.48 -11.36
C SER A 306 5.70 7.85 -11.37
N PRO A 307 5.24 8.83 -10.57
CA PRO A 307 5.86 10.16 -10.52
C PRO A 307 7.20 10.18 -9.78
N ILE A 308 7.62 9.03 -9.24
CA ILE A 308 8.90 8.84 -8.59
C ILE A 308 9.75 7.83 -9.40
N PRO A 309 11.08 7.86 -9.28
CA PRO A 309 11.94 6.94 -10.03
C PRO A 309 11.69 5.48 -9.62
N PHE A 310 11.78 4.57 -10.59
CA PHE A 310 11.83 3.15 -10.29
C PHE A 310 13.18 2.76 -9.69
N HIS A 311 13.14 1.77 -8.80
CA HIS A 311 14.34 1.19 -8.22
C HIS A 311 15.20 0.49 -9.31
N PRO A 312 16.56 0.65 -9.30
CA PRO A 312 17.40 0.03 -10.32
C PRO A 312 17.24 -1.48 -10.46
N GLY A 313 16.99 -2.20 -9.34
CA GLY A 313 16.70 -3.64 -9.37
C GLY A 313 15.37 -3.96 -10.05
N ALA A 314 14.35 -3.12 -9.87
CA ALA A 314 13.07 -3.24 -10.59
C ALA A 314 13.26 -3.01 -12.09
N LEU A 315 13.95 -1.93 -12.47
CA LEU A 315 14.27 -1.62 -13.86
C LEU A 315 15.05 -2.75 -14.56
N LYS A 316 15.97 -3.41 -13.85
CA LYS A 316 16.70 -4.58 -14.38
C LYS A 316 15.73 -5.68 -14.81
N TYR A 317 14.77 -6.03 -13.95
CA TYR A 317 13.76 -7.04 -14.27
C TYR A 317 12.84 -6.60 -15.41
N PHE A 318 12.39 -5.35 -15.41
CA PHE A 318 11.53 -4.81 -16.48
C PHE A 318 12.22 -4.87 -17.83
N LYS A 319 13.51 -4.49 -17.90
CA LYS A 319 14.33 -4.56 -19.11
C LYS A 319 14.48 -5.99 -19.62
N GLU A 320 14.69 -6.98 -18.76
CA GLU A 320 14.75 -8.40 -19.12
C GLU A 320 13.43 -8.91 -19.72
N LYS A 321 12.30 -8.28 -19.37
CA LYS A 321 10.97 -8.57 -19.92
C LYS A 321 10.58 -7.70 -21.12
N GLY A 322 11.51 -6.88 -21.64
CA GLY A 322 11.26 -6.01 -22.78
C GLY A 322 10.48 -4.73 -22.47
N ILE A 323 10.36 -4.36 -21.19
CA ILE A 323 9.68 -3.13 -20.75
C ILE A 323 10.75 -2.05 -20.47
N GLY A 324 10.53 -0.84 -20.98
CA GLY A 324 11.43 0.30 -20.72
C GLY A 324 12.62 0.33 -21.67
N GLY A 325 12.32 0.46 -22.97
CA GLY A 325 13.27 0.92 -24.00
C GLY A 325 13.13 2.42 -24.21
#